data_0887849755c37d296e12604c679d891a
#
_entry.id   0887849755c37d296e12604c679d891a
#
_cell.length_a   1.000
_cell.length_b   1.000
_cell.length_c   1.000
_cell.angle_alpha   90.00
_cell.angle_beta   90.00
_cell.angle_gamma   90.00
#
_symmetry.space_group_name_H-M   'P 1'
#
loop_
_entity.id
_entity.type
_entity.pdbx_description
1 polymer ?
#
loop_
_entity_poly.entity_id
_entity_poly.type
_entity_poly.pdbx_seq_one_letter_code
_entity_poly.pdbx_strand_id
1 'polypeptide(L)'
;RFHVTAVCSPTRAALLTGRNHHRVGMGGIAEFPGPFPGYTGVRPQACTALPRILSENGYITGGFGKWHMTPGRDMGAAGSFDHWPTGWGFDHWWGFLTGAAGQYDPIITQDNSTLGVPEGEDGKLYYFPDDITDKTVEWLHAVRAQDAEKPWFVYCSTGATHAPHHVAQDWADKYK
;
A
#
# COMPACT_ATOMS: atom_id res chain seq x y z
N ARG A 1 -4.22 -5.58 24.46
CA ARG A 1 -2.84 -5.39 23.97
C ARG A 1 -2.81 -5.74 22.49
N PHE A 2 -2.13 -4.93 21.69
CA PHE A 2 -1.94 -5.16 20.26
C PHE A 2 -0.44 -5.38 20.00
N HIS A 3 -0.08 -6.51 19.43
CA HIS A 3 1.29 -6.86 19.11
C HIS A 3 1.47 -6.98 17.60
N VAL A 4 2.49 -6.32 17.08
CA VAL A 4 2.88 -6.37 15.67
C VAL A 4 4.32 -6.84 15.55
N THR A 5 4.75 -7.24 14.38
CA THR A 5 6.18 -7.42 14.10
C THR A 5 6.85 -6.04 14.04
N ALA A 6 8.13 -5.97 14.35
CA ALA A 6 8.85 -4.69 14.36
C ALA A 6 9.23 -4.17 12.96
N VAL A 7 8.74 -4.78 11.87
CA VAL A 7 9.12 -4.50 10.47
C VAL A 7 7.88 -4.40 9.60
N CYS A 8 7.92 -3.51 8.60
CA CYS A 8 6.76 -3.14 7.78
C CYS A 8 6.20 -4.28 6.90
N SER A 9 6.99 -4.89 6.01
CA SER A 9 6.48 -5.97 5.15
C SER A 9 5.88 -7.15 5.94
N PRO A 10 6.56 -7.68 6.98
CA PRO A 10 5.99 -8.72 7.83
C PRO A 10 4.67 -8.33 8.49
N THR A 11 4.58 -7.12 9.04
CA THR A 11 3.36 -6.62 9.70
C THR A 11 2.21 -6.50 8.71
N ARG A 12 2.47 -5.91 7.54
CA ARG A 12 1.45 -5.71 6.48
C ARG A 12 0.96 -7.02 5.92
N ALA A 13 1.86 -7.96 5.65
CA ALA A 13 1.52 -9.29 5.19
C ALA A 13 0.68 -10.07 6.22
N ALA A 14 1.04 -10.01 7.49
CA ALA A 14 0.27 -10.63 8.56
C ALA A 14 -1.13 -10.00 8.71
N LEU A 15 -1.21 -8.65 8.64
CA LEU A 15 -2.49 -7.92 8.72
C LEU A 15 -3.44 -8.31 7.59
N LEU A 16 -2.95 -8.31 6.35
CA LEU A 16 -3.78 -8.55 5.16
C LEU A 16 -4.08 -10.03 4.90
N THR A 17 -3.42 -10.96 5.59
CA THR A 17 -3.67 -12.39 5.39
C THR A 17 -4.24 -13.10 6.61
N GLY A 18 -4.21 -12.45 7.79
CA GLY A 18 -4.54 -13.09 9.06
C GLY A 18 -3.61 -14.23 9.46
N ARG A 19 -2.42 -14.32 8.84
CA ARG A 19 -1.45 -15.41 9.05
C ARG A 19 -0.14 -14.89 9.60
N ASN A 20 0.59 -15.76 10.28
CA ASN A 20 1.96 -15.45 10.67
C ASN A 20 2.80 -15.11 9.42
N HIS A 21 3.59 -14.04 9.49
CA HIS A 21 4.33 -13.47 8.36
C HIS A 21 5.33 -14.45 7.73
N HIS A 22 5.94 -15.38 8.50
CA HIS A 22 6.77 -16.43 7.92
C HIS A 22 5.97 -17.41 7.05
N ARG A 23 4.70 -17.69 7.41
CA ARG A 23 3.84 -18.54 6.59
C ARG A 23 3.43 -17.91 5.26
N VAL A 24 3.57 -16.62 5.14
CA VAL A 24 3.30 -15.89 3.90
C VAL A 24 4.59 -15.42 3.19
N GLY A 25 5.71 -15.99 3.57
CA GLY A 25 6.99 -15.71 2.93
C GLY A 25 7.64 -14.37 3.31
N MET A 26 7.04 -13.63 4.24
CA MET A 26 7.46 -12.28 4.63
C MET A 26 8.13 -12.28 6.02
N GLY A 27 9.08 -13.18 6.25
CA GLY A 27 9.89 -13.18 7.48
C GLY A 27 10.81 -11.96 7.61
N GLY A 28 11.12 -11.29 6.50
CA GLY A 28 11.87 -10.05 6.40
C GLY A 28 11.17 -9.05 5.47
N ILE A 29 11.87 -7.96 5.13
CA ILE A 29 11.37 -6.97 4.16
C ILE A 29 11.46 -7.52 2.73
N ALA A 30 10.51 -7.11 1.89
CA ALA A 30 10.31 -7.69 0.55
C ALA A 30 11.50 -7.49 -0.40
N GLU A 31 12.30 -6.45 -0.20
CA GLU A 31 13.48 -6.15 -1.01
C GLU A 31 14.68 -7.08 -0.76
N PHE A 32 14.72 -7.73 0.41
CA PHE A 32 15.82 -8.64 0.79
C PHE A 32 15.32 -10.06 1.00
N PRO A 33 14.86 -10.74 -0.07
CA PRO A 33 14.40 -12.10 0.03
C PRO A 33 15.58 -13.03 0.38
N GLY A 34 15.30 -14.03 1.19
CA GLY A 34 16.24 -15.09 1.55
C GLY A 34 15.88 -16.43 0.89
N PRO A 35 16.79 -17.39 0.89
CA PRO A 35 16.58 -18.72 0.29
C PRO A 35 15.70 -19.65 1.15
N PHE A 36 15.35 -19.23 2.37
CA PHE A 36 14.61 -20.08 3.29
C PHE A 36 13.08 -19.93 3.10
N PRO A 37 12.31 -21.02 3.30
CA PRO A 37 10.87 -20.97 3.32
C PRO A 37 10.34 -19.91 4.26
N GLY A 38 9.69 -19.03 4.23
CA GLY A 38 9.29 -17.98 5.17
C GLY A 38 10.02 -16.65 4.97
N TYR A 39 11.07 -16.62 4.15
CA TYR A 39 11.86 -15.40 3.85
C TYR A 39 11.95 -15.09 2.37
N THR A 40 11.10 -15.70 1.56
CA THR A 40 11.13 -15.59 0.09
C THR A 40 10.75 -14.20 -0.44
N GLY A 41 10.16 -13.35 0.39
CA GLY A 41 9.59 -12.07 -0.05
C GLY A 41 8.36 -12.22 -0.95
N VAL A 42 7.83 -13.45 -1.10
CA VAL A 42 6.73 -13.77 -2.02
C VAL A 42 5.61 -14.48 -1.25
N ARG A 43 4.41 -13.96 -1.37
CA ARG A 43 3.21 -14.60 -0.82
C ARG A 43 2.89 -15.88 -1.62
N PRO A 44 2.76 -17.06 -0.97
CA PRO A 44 2.30 -18.26 -1.65
C PRO A 44 0.89 -18.08 -2.24
N GLN A 45 0.63 -18.61 -3.41
CA GLN A 45 -0.70 -18.54 -4.06
C GLN A 45 -1.82 -19.11 -3.19
N ALA A 46 -1.54 -20.18 -2.44
CA ALA A 46 -2.50 -20.79 -1.50
C ALA A 46 -2.85 -19.88 -0.30
N CYS A 47 -2.22 -18.71 -0.18
CA CYS A 47 -2.45 -17.78 0.90
C CYS A 47 -3.26 -16.59 0.37
N THR A 48 -4.60 -16.69 0.45
CA THR A 48 -5.50 -15.62 0.03
C THR A 48 -5.42 -14.43 0.97
N ALA A 49 -5.42 -13.23 0.43
CA ALA A 49 -5.41 -11.98 1.20
C ALA A 49 -6.83 -11.45 1.42
N LEU A 50 -7.00 -10.67 2.49
CA LEU A 50 -8.29 -10.09 2.91
C LEU A 50 -9.01 -9.33 1.78
N PRO A 51 -8.36 -8.44 1.01
CA PRO A 51 -9.06 -7.74 -0.07
C PRO A 51 -9.66 -8.70 -1.09
N ARG A 52 -8.96 -9.79 -1.45
CA ARG A 52 -9.51 -10.82 -2.36
C ARG A 52 -10.75 -11.49 -1.77
N ILE A 53 -10.69 -11.88 -0.51
CA ILE A 53 -11.84 -12.52 0.18
C ILE A 53 -13.04 -11.56 0.20
N LEU A 54 -12.81 -10.29 0.49
CA LEU A 54 -13.87 -9.29 0.55
C LEU A 54 -14.46 -9.01 -0.84
N SER A 55 -13.62 -8.84 -1.87
CA SER A 55 -14.08 -8.63 -3.24
C SER A 55 -14.95 -9.80 -3.74
N GLU A 56 -14.53 -11.04 -3.48
CA GLU A 56 -15.31 -12.26 -3.80
C GLU A 56 -16.61 -12.37 -3.00
N ASN A 57 -16.76 -11.63 -1.92
CA ASN A 57 -17.98 -11.56 -1.10
C ASN A 57 -18.76 -10.25 -1.28
N GLY A 58 -18.59 -9.58 -2.41
CA GLY A 58 -19.42 -8.46 -2.82
C GLY A 58 -18.96 -7.08 -2.38
N TYR A 59 -17.83 -6.97 -1.67
CA TYR A 59 -17.23 -5.68 -1.36
C TYR A 59 -16.50 -5.11 -2.58
N ILE A 60 -16.45 -3.79 -2.66
CA ILE A 60 -15.46 -3.09 -3.47
C ILE A 60 -14.26 -2.71 -2.59
N THR A 61 -13.04 -2.92 -3.06
CA THR A 61 -11.85 -2.79 -2.24
C THR A 61 -10.87 -1.77 -2.81
N GLY A 62 -10.46 -0.80 -1.99
CA GLY A 62 -9.48 0.23 -2.34
C GLY A 62 -8.29 0.23 -1.39
N GLY A 63 -7.09 0.32 -1.96
CA GLY A 63 -5.85 0.48 -1.21
C GLY A 63 -5.18 1.80 -1.55
N PHE A 64 -4.72 2.53 -0.51
CA PHE A 64 -4.12 3.86 -0.66
C PHE A 64 -2.88 3.98 0.22
N GLY A 65 -1.76 4.44 -0.35
CA GLY A 65 -0.57 4.73 0.42
C GLY A 65 0.61 3.80 0.18
N LYS A 66 1.27 3.35 1.24
CA LYS A 66 2.44 2.46 1.19
C LYS A 66 2.03 1.00 1.07
N TRP A 67 2.66 0.28 0.12
CA TRP A 67 2.48 -1.17 -0.05
C TRP A 67 3.54 -2.02 0.65
N HIS A 68 4.76 -2.00 0.17
CA HIS A 68 5.95 -2.68 0.70
C HIS A 68 5.86 -4.22 0.77
N MET A 69 5.17 -4.85 -0.17
CA MET A 69 5.06 -6.32 -0.25
C MET A 69 5.30 -6.85 -1.66
N THR A 70 5.76 -6.01 -2.58
CA THR A 70 6.20 -6.42 -3.91
C THR A 70 7.71 -6.68 -3.90
N PRO A 71 8.19 -7.85 -4.32
CA PRO A 71 9.62 -8.09 -4.51
C PRO A 71 10.23 -7.10 -5.49
N GLY A 72 11.47 -6.66 -5.25
CA GLY A 72 12.11 -5.64 -6.09
C GLY A 72 12.16 -5.99 -7.58
N ARG A 73 12.31 -7.27 -7.93
CA ARG A 73 12.30 -7.75 -9.33
C ARG A 73 10.95 -7.56 -10.04
N ASP A 74 9.86 -7.43 -9.30
CA ASP A 74 8.50 -7.36 -9.83
C ASP A 74 7.90 -5.94 -9.74
N MET A 75 8.68 -4.93 -9.30
CA MET A 75 8.21 -3.55 -9.17
C MET A 75 8.10 -2.79 -10.50
N GLY A 76 8.67 -3.33 -11.58
CA GLY A 76 8.63 -2.71 -12.90
C GLY A 76 7.51 -3.23 -13.79
N ALA A 77 7.30 -2.57 -14.93
CA ALA A 77 6.27 -2.93 -15.92
C ALA A 77 6.45 -4.35 -16.51
N ALA A 78 7.63 -4.93 -16.41
CA ALA A 78 7.94 -6.29 -16.89
C ALA A 78 7.82 -7.35 -15.78
N GLY A 79 7.57 -6.96 -14.55
CA GLY A 79 7.39 -7.88 -13.42
C GLY A 79 6.00 -8.50 -13.38
N SER A 80 5.83 -9.50 -12.49
CA SER A 80 4.51 -10.09 -12.24
C SER A 80 3.66 -9.16 -11.39
N PHE A 81 2.47 -8.82 -11.86
CA PHE A 81 1.48 -8.07 -11.08
C PHE A 81 0.82 -8.89 -9.96
N ASP A 82 1.08 -10.21 -9.88
CA ASP A 82 0.57 -11.07 -8.80
C ASP A 82 1.03 -10.60 -7.40
N HIS A 83 2.15 -9.87 -7.34
CA HIS A 83 2.72 -9.33 -6.12
C HIS A 83 2.36 -7.86 -5.86
N TRP A 84 1.67 -7.22 -6.80
CA TRP A 84 1.15 -5.88 -6.66
C TRP A 84 -0.15 -5.88 -5.83
N PRO A 85 -0.62 -4.73 -5.35
CA PRO A 85 -1.87 -4.65 -4.59
C PRO A 85 -3.07 -5.29 -5.29
N THR A 86 -3.21 -5.09 -6.60
CA THR A 86 -4.27 -5.70 -7.41
C THR A 86 -4.17 -7.24 -7.45
N GLY A 87 -2.97 -7.79 -7.52
CA GLY A 87 -2.72 -9.22 -7.41
C GLY A 87 -3.05 -9.81 -6.03
N TRP A 88 -3.09 -8.97 -5.00
CA TRP A 88 -3.58 -9.35 -3.68
C TRP A 88 -5.09 -9.18 -3.53
N GLY A 89 -5.76 -8.62 -4.55
CA GLY A 89 -7.21 -8.56 -4.65
C GLY A 89 -7.84 -7.21 -4.38
N PHE A 90 -7.06 -6.12 -4.37
CA PHE A 90 -7.63 -4.79 -4.39
C PHE A 90 -8.20 -4.48 -5.78
N ASP A 91 -9.41 -3.96 -5.83
CA ASP A 91 -10.07 -3.51 -7.07
C ASP A 91 -9.50 -2.16 -7.53
N HIS A 92 -8.99 -1.37 -6.58
CA HIS A 92 -8.31 -0.09 -6.86
C HIS A 92 -7.10 0.08 -5.96
N TRP A 93 -6.03 0.67 -6.52
CA TRP A 93 -4.82 1.02 -5.79
C TRP A 93 -4.30 2.40 -6.21
N TRP A 94 -3.90 3.19 -5.20
CA TRP A 94 -3.17 4.44 -5.38
C TRP A 94 -2.07 4.57 -4.33
N GLY A 95 -0.80 4.63 -4.73
CA GLY A 95 0.29 4.77 -3.77
C GLY A 95 1.64 4.32 -4.32
N PHE A 96 2.56 3.98 -3.44
CA PHE A 96 3.89 3.52 -3.83
C PHE A 96 4.19 2.10 -3.34
N LEU A 97 5.03 1.37 -4.10
CA LEU A 97 5.30 -0.05 -3.84
C LEU A 97 6.46 -0.28 -2.87
N THR A 98 7.38 0.67 -2.76
CA THR A 98 8.65 0.57 -2.02
C THR A 98 8.49 0.63 -0.49
N GLY A 99 9.58 0.34 0.22
CA GLY A 99 9.64 0.42 1.68
C GLY A 99 9.62 1.84 2.23
N ALA A 100 10.10 2.80 1.45
CA ALA A 100 10.10 4.22 1.78
C ALA A 100 9.95 5.04 0.50
N ALA A 101 9.41 6.25 0.63
CA ALA A 101 9.36 7.23 -0.44
C ALA A 101 9.44 8.64 0.17
N GLY A 102 9.96 9.60 -0.58
CA GLY A 102 9.82 11.01 -0.25
C GLY A 102 8.34 11.39 -0.20
N GLN A 103 7.97 12.26 0.72
CA GLN A 103 6.56 12.68 0.82
C GLN A 103 6.20 13.77 -0.20
N TYR A 104 7.22 14.37 -0.83
CA TYR A 104 7.04 15.39 -1.85
C TYR A 104 7.31 14.90 -3.28
N ASP A 105 7.94 13.73 -3.39
CA ASP A 105 8.44 13.18 -4.66
C ASP A 105 8.30 11.64 -4.77
N PRO A 106 7.19 11.04 -4.32
CA PRO A 106 7.01 9.61 -4.43
C PRO A 106 6.81 9.19 -5.88
N ILE A 107 7.28 7.99 -6.23
CA ILE A 107 6.88 7.36 -7.49
C ILE A 107 5.52 6.69 -7.26
N ILE A 108 4.47 7.30 -7.81
CA ILE A 108 3.11 6.80 -7.67
C ILE A 108 2.84 5.67 -8.66
N THR A 109 2.13 4.67 -8.16
CA THR A 109 1.49 3.64 -8.96
C THR A 109 -0.02 3.72 -8.77
N GLN A 110 -0.75 3.63 -9.86
CA GLN A 110 -2.19 3.44 -9.88
C GLN A 110 -2.49 2.09 -10.49
N ASP A 111 -3.18 1.24 -9.74
CA ASP A 111 -3.47 -0.14 -10.12
C ASP A 111 -2.20 -0.88 -10.59
N ASN A 112 -2.06 -1.16 -11.88
CA ASN A 112 -0.90 -1.81 -12.48
C ASN A 112 -0.03 -0.86 -13.33
N SER A 113 -0.17 0.44 -13.15
CA SER A 113 0.54 1.46 -13.92
C SER A 113 1.40 2.33 -13.02
N THR A 114 2.66 2.56 -13.43
CA THR A 114 3.53 3.54 -12.78
C THR A 114 3.34 4.90 -13.44
N LEU A 115 2.95 5.90 -12.66
CA LEU A 115 2.67 7.27 -13.14
C LEU A 115 3.88 8.20 -13.02
N GLY A 116 4.86 7.84 -12.19
CA GLY A 116 6.01 8.68 -11.90
C GLY A 116 5.79 9.56 -10.67
N VAL A 117 6.54 10.66 -10.60
CA VAL A 117 6.42 11.65 -9.52
C VAL A 117 5.32 12.63 -9.90
N PRO A 118 4.29 12.81 -9.06
CA PRO A 118 3.22 13.76 -9.35
C PRO A 118 3.69 15.21 -9.23
N GLU A 119 3.09 16.06 -10.01
CA GLU A 119 3.26 17.51 -9.88
C GLU A 119 2.24 18.07 -8.88
N GLY A 120 2.61 19.11 -8.17
CA GLY A 120 1.68 19.82 -7.29
C GLY A 120 0.66 20.63 -8.09
N GLU A 121 -0.53 20.79 -7.55
CA GLU A 121 -1.59 21.58 -8.18
C GLU A 121 -1.54 23.04 -7.76
N ASP A 122 -1.94 23.95 -8.65
CA ASP A 122 -2.04 25.41 -8.40
C ASP A 122 -0.76 26.06 -7.86
N GLY A 123 0.42 25.56 -8.26
CA GLY A 123 1.71 26.04 -7.80
C GLY A 123 2.05 25.67 -6.36
N LYS A 124 1.28 24.82 -5.71
CA LYS A 124 1.60 24.24 -4.41
C LYS A 124 2.52 23.04 -4.57
N LEU A 125 3.39 22.85 -3.59
CA LEU A 125 4.21 21.66 -3.54
C LEU A 125 3.32 20.42 -3.29
N TYR A 126 3.51 19.37 -4.11
CA TYR A 126 2.84 18.08 -3.87
C TYR A 126 3.21 17.55 -2.48
N TYR A 127 2.22 16.99 -1.77
CA TYR A 127 2.43 16.35 -0.47
C TYR A 127 1.61 15.07 -0.37
N PHE A 128 2.27 13.94 -0.33
CA PHE A 128 1.67 12.62 -0.42
C PHE A 128 0.63 12.31 0.68
N PRO A 129 0.81 12.69 1.96
CA PRO A 129 -0.22 12.46 2.98
C PRO A 129 -1.56 13.15 2.70
N ASP A 130 -1.54 14.33 2.08
CA ASP A 130 -2.76 15.02 1.66
C ASP A 130 -3.37 14.30 0.45
N ASP A 131 -2.56 13.98 -0.56
CA ASP A 131 -3.00 13.29 -1.78
C ASP A 131 -3.67 11.94 -1.48
N ILE A 132 -3.08 11.08 -0.65
CA ILE A 132 -3.74 9.80 -0.32
C ILE A 132 -5.07 9.98 0.41
N THR A 133 -5.21 11.06 1.17
CA THR A 133 -6.46 11.38 1.85
C THR A 133 -7.51 11.80 0.82
N ASP A 134 -7.15 12.71 -0.07
CA ASP A 134 -8.04 13.22 -1.12
C ASP A 134 -8.44 12.08 -2.07
N LYS A 135 -7.49 11.27 -2.53
CA LYS A 135 -7.78 10.11 -3.39
C LYS A 135 -8.66 9.07 -2.72
N THR A 136 -8.49 8.84 -1.42
CA THR A 136 -9.37 7.94 -0.65
C THR A 136 -10.79 8.48 -0.60
N VAL A 137 -10.96 9.78 -0.31
CA VAL A 137 -12.26 10.45 -0.23
C VAL A 137 -12.93 10.49 -1.60
N GLU A 138 -12.21 10.89 -2.66
CA GLU A 138 -12.72 10.86 -4.05
C GLU A 138 -13.25 9.48 -4.43
N TRP A 139 -12.46 8.44 -4.16
CA TRP A 139 -12.85 7.07 -4.48
C TRP A 139 -14.11 6.64 -3.70
N LEU A 140 -14.20 6.95 -2.41
CA LEU A 140 -15.39 6.65 -1.60
C LEU A 140 -16.63 7.38 -2.12
N HIS A 141 -16.49 8.65 -2.52
CA HIS A 141 -17.58 9.41 -3.12
C HIS A 141 -18.04 8.77 -4.45
N ALA A 142 -17.10 8.34 -5.30
CA ALA A 142 -17.41 7.68 -6.56
C ALA A 142 -18.15 6.35 -6.35
N VAL A 143 -17.69 5.52 -5.40
CA VAL A 143 -18.35 4.26 -5.05
C VAL A 143 -19.78 4.51 -4.55
N ARG A 144 -19.96 5.46 -3.64
CA ARG A 144 -21.28 5.80 -3.08
C ARG A 144 -22.22 6.43 -4.11
N ALA A 145 -21.70 7.20 -5.04
CA ALA A 145 -22.50 7.78 -6.11
C ALA A 145 -22.99 6.73 -7.12
N GLN A 146 -22.20 5.68 -7.35
CA GLN A 146 -22.57 4.58 -8.25
C GLN A 146 -23.54 3.62 -7.59
N ASP A 147 -23.28 3.21 -6.34
CA ASP A 147 -24.12 2.32 -5.56
C ASP A 147 -24.00 2.65 -4.06
N ALA A 148 -25.04 3.27 -3.52
CA ALA A 148 -25.06 3.72 -2.13
C ALA A 148 -25.05 2.55 -1.12
N GLU A 149 -25.50 1.38 -1.52
CA GLU A 149 -25.58 0.20 -0.66
C GLU A 149 -24.36 -0.74 -0.83
N LYS A 150 -23.49 -0.47 -1.80
CA LYS A 150 -22.29 -1.28 -2.03
C LYS A 150 -21.38 -1.26 -0.81
N PRO A 151 -21.12 -2.41 -0.17
CA PRO A 151 -20.15 -2.46 0.92
C PRO A 151 -18.74 -2.23 0.36
N TRP A 152 -17.94 -1.50 1.11
CA TRP A 152 -16.58 -1.16 0.72
C TRP A 152 -15.56 -1.49 1.81
N PHE A 153 -14.33 -1.71 1.40
CA PHE A 153 -13.18 -1.87 2.27
C PHE A 153 -12.05 -0.94 1.81
N VAL A 154 -11.53 -0.15 2.72
CA VAL A 154 -10.40 0.75 2.48
C VAL A 154 -9.20 0.32 3.32
N TYR A 155 -8.07 0.17 2.65
CA TYR A 155 -6.75 0.04 3.28
C TYR A 155 -5.99 1.34 3.04
N CYS A 156 -6.09 2.29 3.97
CA CYS A 156 -5.35 3.55 3.92
C CYS A 156 -4.11 3.43 4.82
N SER A 157 -2.93 3.37 4.22
CA SER A 157 -1.68 3.12 4.92
C SER A 157 -0.63 4.17 4.56
N THR A 158 -0.46 5.17 5.43
CA THR A 158 0.47 6.28 5.19
C THR A 158 1.92 5.80 5.09
N GLY A 159 2.75 6.54 4.34
CA GLY A 159 4.21 6.40 4.35
C GLY A 159 4.86 7.10 5.54
N ALA A 160 4.26 8.18 6.00
CA ALA A 160 4.67 8.86 7.23
C ALA A 160 4.36 7.96 8.45
N THR A 161 5.18 7.93 9.45
CA THR A 161 6.34 8.74 9.80
C THR A 161 7.70 8.07 9.48
N HIS A 162 7.77 7.22 8.47
CA HIS A 162 9.03 6.59 8.03
C HIS A 162 10.00 7.64 7.48
N ALA A 163 11.30 7.39 7.54
CA ALA A 163 12.30 8.20 6.86
C ALA A 163 12.10 8.14 5.31
N PRO A 164 12.37 9.23 4.57
CA PRO A 164 12.74 10.57 5.06
C PRO A 164 11.61 11.22 5.84
N HIS A 165 11.94 11.91 6.94
CA HIS A 165 10.96 12.53 7.83
C HIS A 165 10.48 13.87 7.26
N HIS A 166 9.85 13.82 6.12
CA HIS A 166 9.26 14.98 5.46
C HIS A 166 7.95 15.36 6.15
N VAL A 167 7.91 16.56 6.70
CA VAL A 167 6.74 17.14 7.34
C VAL A 167 6.55 18.57 6.85
N ALA A 168 5.30 18.97 6.63
CA ALA A 168 5.01 20.35 6.27
C ALA A 168 5.48 21.31 7.37
N GLN A 169 6.08 22.44 6.98
CA GLN A 169 6.73 23.36 7.90
C GLN A 169 5.78 23.88 8.99
N ASP A 170 4.53 24.13 8.64
CA ASP A 170 3.49 24.60 9.57
C ASP A 170 3.23 23.61 10.72
N TRP A 171 3.43 22.32 10.47
CA TRP A 171 3.33 21.29 11.51
C TRP A 171 4.60 21.26 12.37
N ALA A 172 5.78 21.33 11.76
CA ALA A 172 7.04 21.35 12.48
C ALA A 172 7.13 22.55 13.43
N ASP A 173 6.62 23.71 13.03
CA ASP A 173 6.66 24.94 13.80
C ASP A 173 5.80 24.90 15.07
N LYS A 174 4.80 24.02 15.15
CA LYS A 174 3.98 23.83 16.35
C LYS A 174 4.71 23.16 17.52
N TYR A 175 5.88 22.60 17.26
CA TYR A 175 6.64 21.83 18.26
C TYR A 175 8.06 22.42 18.52
N LYS A 176 8.29 23.66 18.14
CA LYS A 176 9.54 24.42 18.41
C LYS A 176 9.53 25.11 19.75
#